data_9d1c2ed9be385ff95a1c3566a7abf18f
#
_entry.id   9d1c2ed9be385ff95a1c3566a7abf18f
#
_cell.length_a   1.000
_cell.length_b   1.000
_cell.length_c   1.000
_cell.angle_alpha   90.00
_cell.angle_beta   90.00
_cell.angle_gamma   90.00
#
_symmetry.space_group_name_H-M   'P 1'
#
loop_
_entity.id
_entity.type
_entity.pdbx_description
1 polymer ?
#
loop_
_entity_poly.entity_id
_entity_poly.type
_entity_poly.pdbx_seq_one_letter_code
_entity_poly.pdbx_strand_id
1 'polypeptide(L)'
;MLSQSLSYQYYNLNNYYTGLFTFGEGKSNNVSYTVALSRNNTFTNPIFSLGGSEFLLSARFTLPYSLWNGVDYANLGELEKFQDNDGNPDQAKIDQERFKWLEFYKIKFKGTWYTRLIEKLVLRTHTEFGFLGAYNNERGVIPFDRFYLGGDGMSQYAMDGRETISLRGYPNQSLSSQEG
;
A
#
# COMPACT_ATOMS: atom_id res chain seq x y z
N MET A 1 -17.59 -3.19 -14.70
CA MET A 1 -18.10 -3.81 -13.46
C MET A 1 -17.72 -2.90 -12.30
N LEU A 2 -18.64 -2.63 -11.37
CA LEU A 2 -18.37 -1.93 -10.12
C LEU A 2 -18.34 -2.98 -9.00
N SER A 3 -17.32 -2.98 -8.18
CA SER A 3 -17.20 -3.83 -6.99
C SER A 3 -16.96 -3.00 -5.76
N GLN A 4 -17.49 -3.45 -4.64
CA GLN A 4 -17.33 -2.82 -3.32
C GLN A 4 -17.01 -3.91 -2.31
N SER A 5 -16.11 -3.63 -1.39
CA SER A 5 -15.76 -4.55 -0.31
C SER A 5 -15.43 -3.81 0.97
N LEU A 6 -15.86 -4.37 2.08
CA LEU A 6 -15.45 -3.97 3.42
C LEU A 6 -14.53 -5.05 3.97
N SER A 7 -13.38 -4.67 4.50
CA SER A 7 -12.41 -5.61 5.05
C SER A 7 -11.92 -5.15 6.43
N TYR A 8 -11.71 -6.13 7.29
CA TYR A 8 -11.05 -5.94 8.57
C TYR A 8 -9.80 -6.84 8.62
N GLN A 9 -8.67 -6.24 8.94
CA GLN A 9 -7.40 -6.93 9.10
C GLN A 9 -6.81 -6.60 10.47
N TYR A 10 -6.38 -7.63 11.15
CA TYR A 10 -5.70 -7.50 12.44
C TYR A 10 -4.27 -8.01 12.30
N TYR A 11 -3.32 -7.14 12.60
CA TYR A 11 -1.90 -7.45 12.62
C TYR A 11 -1.46 -7.58 14.08
N ASN A 12 -0.83 -8.69 14.40
CA ASN A 12 -0.17 -8.90 15.68
C ASN A 12 1.31 -9.18 15.39
N LEU A 13 2.15 -8.19 15.67
CA LEU A 13 3.58 -8.29 15.46
C LEU A 13 4.21 -8.83 16.75
N ASN A 14 4.96 -9.91 16.60
CA ASN A 14 5.71 -10.50 17.67
C ASN A 14 7.11 -10.82 17.16
N ASN A 15 8.10 -10.09 17.63
CA ASN A 15 9.50 -10.22 17.24
C ASN A 15 9.71 -10.09 15.70
N TYR A 16 8.97 -9.16 15.07
CA TYR A 16 8.92 -8.99 13.62
C TYR A 16 9.78 -7.79 13.19
N TYR A 17 11.05 -8.03 12.96
CA TYR A 17 12.03 -7.01 12.54
C TYR A 17 12.33 -7.13 11.06
N THR A 18 11.70 -6.33 10.22
CA THR A 18 11.87 -6.37 8.75
C THR A 18 12.56 -5.14 8.19
N GLY A 19 13.02 -4.21 9.03
CA GLY A 19 13.55 -2.92 8.58
C GLY A 19 12.51 -1.94 8.03
N LEU A 20 11.23 -2.35 7.95
CA LEU A 20 10.12 -1.50 7.51
C LEU A 20 9.34 -0.91 8.67
N PHE A 21 9.44 -1.54 9.83
CA PHE A 21 8.77 -1.12 11.05
C PHE A 21 9.81 -0.67 12.06
N THR A 22 9.54 0.42 12.70
CA THR A 22 10.31 0.90 13.85
C THR A 22 10.00 0.13 15.13
N PHE A 23 8.88 -0.60 15.13
CA PHE A 23 8.46 -1.46 16.24
C PHE A 23 8.35 -2.93 15.76
N GLY A 24 8.97 -3.84 16.49
CA GLY A 24 8.92 -5.29 16.23
C GLY A 24 7.81 -6.01 16.98
N GLU A 25 7.19 -5.35 17.95
CA GLU A 25 6.12 -5.89 18.79
C GLU A 25 4.96 -4.92 18.83
N GLY A 26 3.74 -5.42 18.67
CA GLY A 26 2.56 -4.57 18.74
C GLY A 26 1.36 -5.09 17.97
N LYS A 27 0.32 -4.30 17.99
CA LYS A 27 -0.96 -4.65 17.39
C LYS A 27 -1.45 -3.51 16.50
N SER A 28 -1.92 -3.85 15.29
CA SER A 28 -2.51 -2.88 14.39
C SER A 28 -3.84 -3.39 13.85
N ASN A 29 -4.81 -2.50 13.77
CA ASN A 29 -6.15 -2.76 13.24
C ASN A 29 -6.35 -1.97 11.97
N ASN A 30 -6.89 -2.60 10.94
CA ASN A 30 -7.20 -1.99 9.66
C ASN A 30 -8.65 -2.30 9.29
N VAL A 31 -9.51 -1.31 9.35
CA VAL A 31 -10.87 -1.38 8.79
C VAL A 31 -10.88 -0.55 7.53
N SER A 32 -11.05 -1.19 6.39
CA SER A 32 -10.98 -0.50 5.11
C SER A 32 -12.17 -0.83 4.21
N TYR A 33 -12.61 0.20 3.49
CA TYR A 33 -13.61 0.12 2.45
C TYR A 33 -12.94 0.32 1.09
N THR A 34 -13.17 -0.61 0.19
CA THR A 34 -12.58 -0.58 -1.16
C THR A 34 -13.70 -0.49 -2.19
N VAL A 35 -13.54 0.46 -3.10
CA VAL A 35 -14.36 0.59 -4.32
C VAL A 35 -13.47 0.33 -5.51
N ALA A 36 -13.90 -0.51 -6.44
CA ALA A 36 -13.16 -0.74 -7.67
C ALA A 36 -14.08 -0.73 -8.88
N LEU A 37 -13.62 -0.04 -9.92
CA LEU A 37 -14.24 0.02 -11.22
C LEU A 37 -13.35 -0.70 -12.23
N SER A 38 -13.88 -1.74 -12.86
CA SER A 38 -13.17 -2.49 -13.90
C SER A 38 -13.95 -2.53 -15.19
N ARG A 39 -13.23 -2.47 -16.28
CA ARG A 39 -13.75 -2.71 -17.62
C ARG A 39 -12.76 -3.60 -18.36
N ASN A 40 -13.28 -4.60 -19.04
CA ASN A 40 -12.51 -5.39 -19.99
C ASN A 40 -13.32 -5.47 -21.30
N ASN A 41 -12.70 -5.02 -22.38
CA ASN A 41 -13.24 -5.06 -23.73
C ASN A 41 -12.12 -5.49 -24.70
N THR A 42 -11.34 -6.49 -24.31
CA THR A 42 -10.28 -7.03 -25.14
C THR A 42 -10.84 -8.07 -26.09
N PHE A 43 -10.40 -8.05 -27.36
CA PHE A 43 -10.73 -9.08 -28.32
C PHE A 43 -9.92 -10.34 -28.02
N THR A 44 -10.60 -11.37 -27.57
CA THR A 44 -9.96 -12.62 -27.16
C THR A 44 -9.44 -13.38 -28.38
N ASN A 45 -8.16 -13.68 -28.34
CA ASN A 45 -7.50 -14.64 -29.21
C ASN A 45 -6.83 -15.68 -28.31
N PRO A 46 -6.68 -16.95 -28.71
CA PRO A 46 -6.11 -17.99 -27.86
C PRO A 46 -4.70 -17.69 -27.32
N ILE A 47 -3.92 -16.83 -27.97
CA ILE A 47 -2.54 -16.56 -27.61
C ILE A 47 -2.34 -15.12 -27.12
N PHE A 48 -2.94 -14.14 -27.80
CA PHE A 48 -2.83 -12.72 -27.45
C PHE A 48 -4.02 -11.91 -27.95
N SER A 49 -4.31 -10.80 -27.29
CA SER A 49 -5.39 -9.89 -27.72
C SER A 49 -5.01 -9.13 -28.99
N LEU A 50 -5.92 -9.09 -29.96
CA LEU A 50 -5.75 -8.37 -31.21
C LEU A 50 -6.17 -6.90 -31.14
N GLY A 51 -6.86 -6.49 -30.08
CA GLY A 51 -7.35 -5.13 -29.89
C GLY A 51 -8.18 -4.99 -28.64
N GLY A 52 -8.63 -3.78 -28.37
CA GLY A 52 -9.44 -3.44 -27.22
C GLY A 52 -8.65 -2.93 -26.03
N SER A 53 -9.30 -2.83 -24.88
CA SER A 53 -8.70 -2.31 -23.67
C SER A 53 -9.26 -2.96 -22.42
N GLU A 54 -8.44 -2.98 -21.41
CA GLU A 54 -8.84 -3.34 -20.05
C GLU A 54 -8.33 -2.30 -19.08
N PHE A 55 -9.11 -1.97 -18.07
CA PHE A 55 -8.64 -1.14 -16.97
C PHE A 55 -9.27 -1.54 -15.64
N LEU A 56 -8.55 -1.26 -14.58
CA LEU A 56 -8.96 -1.37 -13.19
C LEU A 56 -8.58 -0.09 -12.47
N LEU A 57 -9.56 0.63 -11.94
CA LEU A 57 -9.38 1.72 -10.99
C LEU A 57 -9.89 1.25 -9.64
N SER A 58 -9.06 1.29 -8.61
CA SER A 58 -9.46 0.93 -7.25
C SER A 58 -9.07 2.02 -6.27
N ALA A 59 -9.94 2.28 -5.31
CA ALA A 59 -9.71 3.20 -4.22
C ALA A 59 -10.06 2.51 -2.90
N ARG A 60 -9.11 2.46 -1.98
CA ARG A 60 -9.25 1.93 -0.63
C ARG A 60 -9.16 3.08 0.35
N PHE A 61 -10.10 3.14 1.27
CA PHE A 61 -10.19 4.15 2.31
C PHE A 61 -10.32 3.47 3.67
N THR A 62 -9.63 3.98 4.65
CA THR A 62 -9.84 3.62 6.07
C THR A 62 -10.64 4.71 6.76
N LEU A 63 -11.10 4.43 7.97
CA LEU A 63 -11.75 5.45 8.79
C LEU A 63 -10.71 6.45 9.32
N PRO A 64 -11.02 7.76 9.28
CA PRO A 64 -10.12 8.80 9.80
C PRO A 64 -10.19 8.88 11.33
N TYR A 65 -9.61 7.92 12.02
CA TYR A 65 -9.66 7.79 13.48
C TYR A 65 -9.09 9.01 14.22
N SER A 66 -8.09 9.66 13.63
CA SER A 66 -7.45 10.86 14.19
C SER A 66 -8.41 12.02 14.41
N LEU A 67 -9.52 12.07 13.64
CA LEU A 67 -10.53 13.12 13.81
C LEU A 67 -11.38 12.94 15.07
N TRP A 68 -11.43 11.74 15.63
CA TRP A 68 -12.38 11.41 16.72
C TRP A 68 -11.70 11.01 18.02
N ASN A 69 -10.43 10.61 17.99
CA ASN A 69 -9.74 10.07 19.16
C ASN A 69 -9.12 11.13 20.07
N GLY A 70 -9.04 12.41 19.62
CA GLY A 70 -8.51 13.51 20.41
C GLY A 70 -7.04 13.38 20.81
N VAL A 71 -6.26 12.52 20.13
CA VAL A 71 -4.84 12.32 20.40
C VAL A 71 -4.02 13.33 19.61
N ASP A 72 -3.16 14.06 20.29
CA ASP A 72 -2.17 14.95 19.67
C ASP A 72 -0.95 14.11 19.22
N TYR A 73 -0.91 13.80 17.93
CA TYR A 73 0.15 12.99 17.33
C TYR A 73 1.47 13.73 17.14
N ALA A 74 1.46 15.06 17.15
CA ALA A 74 2.66 15.86 17.02
C ALA A 74 3.54 15.76 18.28
N ASN A 75 2.92 15.78 19.47
CA ASN A 75 3.61 15.90 20.76
C ASN A 75 3.65 14.58 21.54
N LEU A 76 3.46 13.42 20.89
CA LEU A 76 3.50 12.11 21.58
C LEU A 76 4.81 11.87 22.32
N GLY A 77 5.94 12.32 21.79
CA GLY A 77 7.26 12.13 22.40
C GLY A 77 7.49 12.90 23.70
N GLU A 78 6.65 13.91 24.02
CA GLU A 78 6.74 14.67 25.26
C GLU A 78 6.04 13.97 26.43
N LEU A 79 5.19 12.99 26.15
CA LEU A 79 4.47 12.27 27.17
C LEU A 79 5.36 11.19 27.81
N GLU A 80 5.43 11.16 29.12
CA GLU A 80 6.23 10.18 29.91
C GLU A 80 5.99 8.73 29.50
N LYS A 81 4.76 8.40 29.12
CA LYS A 81 4.35 7.05 28.70
C LYS A 81 5.09 6.58 27.42
N PHE A 82 5.58 7.51 26.60
CA PHE A 82 6.27 7.24 25.35
C PHE A 82 7.77 7.54 25.41
N GLN A 83 8.28 7.72 26.62
CA GLN A 83 9.72 7.89 26.87
C GLN A 83 10.35 6.58 27.32
N ASP A 84 11.65 6.48 27.14
CA ASP A 84 12.48 5.42 27.71
C ASP A 84 12.88 5.74 29.17
N ASN A 85 13.71 4.89 29.79
CA ASN A 85 14.17 5.07 31.16
C ASN A 85 15.07 6.30 31.33
N ASP A 86 15.61 6.85 30.26
CA ASP A 86 16.50 8.00 30.24
C ASP A 86 15.76 9.31 29.91
N GLY A 87 14.43 9.26 29.71
CA GLY A 87 13.58 10.38 29.39
C GLY A 87 13.59 10.79 27.91
N ASN A 88 14.17 9.97 27.03
CA ASN A 88 14.16 10.23 25.59
C ASN A 88 12.91 9.61 24.94
N PRO A 89 12.41 10.19 23.82
CA PRO A 89 11.29 9.64 23.09
C PRO A 89 11.57 8.21 22.57
N ASP A 90 10.76 7.25 22.98
CA ASP A 90 10.81 5.87 22.50
C ASP A 90 10.01 5.75 21.20
N GLN A 91 10.71 5.78 20.06
CA GLN A 91 10.11 5.75 18.74
C GLN A 91 9.23 4.52 18.51
N ALA A 92 9.60 3.37 19.09
CA ALA A 92 8.82 2.14 18.95
C ALA A 92 7.45 2.26 19.63
N LYS A 93 7.39 2.84 20.83
CA LYS A 93 6.13 3.09 21.54
C LYS A 93 5.27 4.14 20.83
N ILE A 94 5.91 5.20 20.32
CA ILE A 94 5.24 6.26 19.57
C ILE A 94 4.59 5.69 18.30
N ASP A 95 5.34 4.94 17.51
CA ASP A 95 4.84 4.38 16.28
C ASP A 95 3.81 3.27 16.52
N GLN A 96 3.92 2.50 17.60
CA GLN A 96 2.88 1.57 18.00
C GLN A 96 1.56 2.28 18.32
N GLU A 97 1.58 3.44 18.95
CA GLU A 97 0.35 4.22 19.17
C GLU A 97 -0.17 4.86 17.88
N ARG A 98 0.74 5.40 17.03
CA ARG A 98 0.36 5.97 15.73
C ARG A 98 -0.32 4.97 14.82
N PHE A 99 0.17 3.73 14.78
CA PHE A 99 -0.29 2.69 13.85
C PHE A 99 -1.18 1.63 14.50
N LYS A 100 -1.65 1.83 15.71
CA LYS A 100 -2.61 0.96 16.38
C LYS A 100 -3.92 0.81 15.60
N TRP A 101 -4.39 1.89 14.99
CA TRP A 101 -5.47 1.93 14.03
C TRP A 101 -4.94 2.54 12.76
N LEU A 102 -4.94 1.77 11.67
CA LEU A 102 -4.40 2.26 10.40
C LEU A 102 -5.33 3.27 9.76
N GLU A 103 -4.77 4.38 9.31
CA GLU A 103 -5.47 5.50 8.71
C GLU A 103 -4.76 5.92 7.44
N PHE A 104 -5.38 5.63 6.28
CA PHE A 104 -4.80 5.93 4.98
C PHE A 104 -5.85 5.91 3.87
N TYR A 105 -5.47 6.45 2.74
CA TYR A 105 -6.14 6.18 1.47
C TYR A 105 -5.13 5.64 0.47
N LYS A 106 -5.59 4.72 -0.38
CA LYS A 106 -4.77 4.09 -1.42
C LYS A 106 -5.56 4.05 -2.72
N ILE A 107 -5.04 4.67 -3.75
CA ILE A 107 -5.66 4.70 -5.08
C ILE A 107 -4.73 4.02 -6.05
N LYS A 108 -5.26 3.08 -6.86
CA LYS A 108 -4.52 2.36 -7.88
C LYS A 108 -5.25 2.39 -9.20
N PHE A 109 -4.47 2.55 -10.25
CA PHE A 109 -4.93 2.41 -11.61
C PHE A 109 -4.03 1.45 -12.37
N LYS A 110 -4.64 0.50 -13.07
CA LYS A 110 -3.98 -0.39 -14.03
C LYS A 110 -4.76 -0.32 -15.33
N GLY A 111 -4.06 -0.09 -16.43
CA GLY A 111 -4.67 -0.04 -17.74
C GLY A 111 -3.80 -0.72 -18.79
N THR A 112 -4.42 -1.49 -19.67
CA THR A 112 -3.77 -2.12 -20.82
C THR A 112 -4.59 -1.82 -22.07
N TRP A 113 -3.91 -1.36 -23.11
CA TRP A 113 -4.49 -1.08 -24.43
C TRP A 113 -3.77 -1.91 -25.46
N TYR A 114 -4.54 -2.50 -26.34
CA TYR A 114 -4.07 -3.27 -27.48
C TYR A 114 -4.43 -2.51 -28.76
N THR A 115 -3.43 -1.96 -29.44
CA THR A 115 -3.60 -1.22 -30.68
C THR A 115 -3.04 -2.03 -31.83
N ARG A 116 -3.91 -2.49 -32.72
CA ARG A 116 -3.51 -3.22 -33.93
C ARG A 116 -2.91 -2.22 -34.92
N LEU A 117 -1.61 -2.38 -35.21
CA LEU A 117 -0.89 -1.53 -36.17
C LEU A 117 -1.04 -2.07 -37.59
N ILE A 118 -0.81 -3.37 -37.76
CA ILE A 118 -1.01 -4.13 -39.01
C ILE A 118 -1.51 -5.54 -38.66
N GLU A 119 -1.88 -6.34 -39.65
CA GLU A 119 -2.58 -7.64 -39.44
C GLU A 119 -2.01 -8.53 -38.36
N LYS A 120 -0.69 -8.59 -38.25
CA LYS A 120 0.02 -9.49 -37.32
C LYS A 120 0.84 -8.74 -36.25
N LEU A 121 0.76 -7.41 -36.23
CA LEU A 121 1.49 -6.58 -35.27
C LEU A 121 0.53 -5.81 -34.38
N VAL A 122 0.58 -6.11 -33.08
CA VAL A 122 -0.21 -5.43 -32.05
C VAL A 122 0.71 -4.75 -31.06
N LEU A 123 0.50 -3.46 -30.86
CA LEU A 123 1.15 -2.70 -29.80
C LEU A 123 0.34 -2.87 -28.50
N ARG A 124 0.97 -3.41 -27.46
CA ARG A 124 0.41 -3.46 -26.12
C ARG A 124 1.02 -2.35 -25.29
N THR A 125 0.20 -1.39 -24.88
CA THR A 125 0.57 -0.34 -23.93
C THR A 125 0.01 -0.70 -22.56
N HIS A 126 0.87 -0.75 -21.54
CA HIS A 126 0.48 -1.02 -20.16
C HIS A 126 0.89 0.16 -19.28
N THR A 127 -0.06 0.64 -18.47
CA THR A 127 0.16 1.74 -17.53
C THR A 127 -0.35 1.32 -16.16
N GLU A 128 0.49 1.51 -15.16
CA GLU A 128 0.13 1.27 -13.77
C GLU A 128 0.65 2.42 -12.91
N PHE A 129 -0.19 2.95 -12.04
CA PHE A 129 0.21 3.89 -11.03
C PHE A 129 -0.61 3.73 -9.75
N GLY A 130 -0.03 4.15 -8.63
CA GLY A 130 -0.64 4.08 -7.32
C GLY A 130 -0.25 5.26 -6.44
N PHE A 131 -1.16 5.63 -5.58
CA PHE A 131 -0.97 6.64 -4.56
C PHE A 131 -1.34 6.05 -3.20
N LEU A 132 -0.50 6.31 -2.20
CA LEU A 132 -0.75 6.01 -0.81
C LEU A 132 -0.55 7.30 -0.02
N GLY A 133 -1.52 7.69 0.78
CA GLY A 133 -1.43 8.89 1.60
C GLY A 133 -2.11 8.73 2.95
N ALA A 134 -1.75 9.58 3.89
CA ALA A 134 -2.39 9.69 5.19
C ALA A 134 -3.40 10.85 5.19
N TYR A 135 -4.45 10.76 6.00
CA TYR A 135 -5.37 11.89 6.22
C TYR A 135 -4.76 12.92 7.17
N ASN A 136 -3.92 12.46 8.09
CA ASN A 136 -3.23 13.30 9.07
C ASN A 136 -1.72 13.20 8.86
N ASN A 137 -1.08 14.34 8.55
CA ASN A 137 0.36 14.41 8.29
C ASN A 137 1.20 14.13 9.54
N GLU A 138 0.71 14.43 10.73
CA GLU A 138 1.43 14.21 12.00
C GLU A 138 1.55 12.71 12.32
N ARG A 139 0.61 11.89 11.85
CA ARG A 139 0.71 10.43 11.94
C ARG A 139 1.69 9.86 10.92
N GLY A 140 1.85 10.53 9.80
CA GLY A 140 2.67 10.07 8.70
C GLY A 140 2.04 8.93 7.89
N VAL A 141 2.77 8.50 6.87
CA VAL A 141 2.34 7.39 5.99
C VAL A 141 2.57 6.07 6.70
N ILE A 142 1.56 5.20 6.65
CA ILE A 142 1.62 3.88 7.29
C ILE A 142 2.79 3.05 6.75
N PRO A 143 3.40 2.18 7.56
CA PRO A 143 4.44 1.26 7.12
C PRO A 143 3.88 0.07 6.31
N PHE A 144 2.60 -0.22 6.48
CA PHE A 144 1.87 -1.27 5.76
C PHE A 144 1.39 -0.79 4.39
N ASP A 145 1.06 -1.72 3.51
CA ASP A 145 0.44 -1.41 2.20
C ASP A 145 1.29 -0.51 1.26
N ARG A 146 2.56 -0.27 1.55
CA ARG A 146 3.45 0.55 0.71
C ARG A 146 3.73 -0.12 -0.63
N PHE A 147 4.02 0.72 -1.63
CA PHE A 147 4.51 0.26 -2.92
C PHE A 147 6.03 0.12 -2.91
N TYR A 148 6.51 -0.98 -3.48
CA TYR A 148 7.92 -1.25 -3.68
C TYR A 148 8.20 -1.52 -5.14
N LEU A 149 9.34 -1.08 -5.65
CA LEU A 149 9.73 -1.23 -7.03
C LEU A 149 11.01 -2.07 -7.14
N GLY A 150 11.00 -3.01 -8.07
CA GLY A 150 12.14 -3.88 -8.37
C GLY A 150 11.84 -5.36 -8.15
N GLY A 151 12.68 -6.20 -8.74
CA GLY A 151 12.58 -7.64 -8.64
C GLY A 151 11.86 -8.33 -9.79
N ASP A 152 11.93 -9.64 -9.79
CA ASP A 152 11.35 -10.51 -10.82
C ASP A 152 9.87 -10.87 -10.60
N GLY A 153 9.31 -10.49 -9.48
CA GLY A 153 7.93 -10.79 -9.12
C GLY A 153 7.71 -12.19 -8.53
N MET A 154 8.75 -12.98 -8.32
CA MET A 154 8.61 -14.37 -7.87
C MET A 154 8.72 -14.57 -6.36
N SER A 155 9.31 -13.63 -5.62
CA SER A 155 9.58 -13.77 -4.18
C SER A 155 8.66 -12.88 -3.33
N GLN A 156 7.30 -13.06 -3.44
CA GLN A 156 6.43 -12.02 -2.92
C GLN A 156 5.27 -12.50 -2.05
N TYR A 157 5.61 -13.11 -0.94
CA TYR A 157 4.63 -13.24 0.13
C TYR A 157 5.09 -12.45 1.37
N ALA A 158 4.76 -11.17 1.39
CA ALA A 158 4.84 -10.39 2.60
C ALA A 158 3.43 -10.26 3.20
N MET A 159 3.27 -10.68 4.45
CA MET A 159 1.98 -10.63 5.17
C MET A 159 1.57 -9.20 5.56
N ASP A 160 2.44 -8.23 5.31
CA ASP A 160 2.24 -6.82 5.66
C ASP A 160 1.54 -5.99 4.58
N GLY A 161 0.98 -6.63 3.56
CA GLY A 161 0.25 -5.96 2.49
C GLY A 161 1.14 -5.20 1.50
N ARG A 162 2.47 -5.35 1.55
CA ARG A 162 3.37 -4.78 0.55
C ARG A 162 2.97 -5.15 -0.85
N GLU A 163 3.01 -4.19 -1.73
CA GLU A 163 2.77 -4.40 -3.15
C GLU A 163 4.05 -4.12 -3.93
N THR A 164 4.63 -5.15 -4.52
CA THR A 164 5.84 -4.99 -5.31
C THR A 164 5.49 -4.91 -6.78
N ILE A 165 5.93 -3.83 -7.41
CA ILE A 165 5.87 -3.63 -8.85
C ILE A 165 7.15 -4.26 -9.43
N SER A 166 7.00 -5.38 -10.12
CA SER A 166 8.14 -6.10 -10.67
C SER A 166 8.81 -5.30 -11.80
N LEU A 167 10.12 -5.18 -11.74
CA LEU A 167 10.93 -4.56 -12.77
C LEU A 167 12.18 -5.43 -12.99
N ARG A 168 12.20 -6.15 -14.10
CA ARG A 168 13.31 -7.04 -14.45
C ARG A 168 14.61 -6.26 -14.61
N GLY A 169 15.70 -6.85 -14.12
CA GLY A 169 17.04 -6.26 -14.16
C GLY A 169 17.41 -5.46 -12.91
N TYR A 170 16.48 -5.31 -11.98
CA TYR A 170 16.72 -4.68 -10.69
C TYR A 170 16.47 -5.68 -9.55
N PRO A 171 17.30 -5.69 -8.50
CA PRO A 171 17.04 -6.48 -7.30
C PRO A 171 15.70 -6.14 -6.65
N ASN A 172 15.16 -7.04 -5.86
CA ASN A 172 13.91 -6.81 -5.13
C ASN A 172 13.99 -5.54 -4.30
N GLN A 173 13.01 -4.64 -4.45
CA GLN A 173 12.86 -3.40 -3.68
C GLN A 173 14.00 -2.38 -3.83
N SER A 174 14.92 -2.57 -4.78
CA SER A 174 16.13 -1.74 -4.91
C SER A 174 15.89 -0.31 -5.35
N LEU A 175 14.73 -0.02 -5.93
CA LEU A 175 14.34 1.30 -6.41
C LEU A 175 13.29 1.97 -5.51
N SER A 176 12.96 1.35 -4.39
CA SER A 176 12.03 1.96 -3.43
C SER A 176 12.75 3.01 -2.59
N SER A 177 12.07 4.13 -2.30
CA SER A 177 12.60 5.11 -1.36
C SER A 177 12.81 4.45 0.00
N GLN A 178 13.98 4.71 0.61
CA GLN A 178 14.26 4.29 1.98
C GLN A 178 13.71 5.30 3.01
N GLU A 179 13.43 6.52 2.55
CA GLU A 179 12.78 7.56 3.33
C GLU A 179 11.28 7.49 3.02
N GLY A 180 10.50 7.10 4.01
CA GLY A 180 9.05 6.98 3.93
C GLY A 180 8.30 8.30 3.96
#